data_aea1b2559d65e7b148bfee12ba6f09af
#
_entry.id   aea1b2559d65e7b148bfee12ba6f09af
#
_cell.length_a   1.000
_cell.length_b   1.000
_cell.length_c   1.000
_cell.angle_alpha   90.00
_cell.angle_beta   90.00
_cell.angle_gamma   90.00
#
_symmetry.space_group_name_H-M   'P 1'
#
loop_
_entity.id
_entity.type
_entity.pdbx_description
1 polymer ?
#
loop_
_entity_poly.entity_id
_entity_poly.type
_entity_poly.pdbx_seq_one_letter_code
_entity_poly.pdbx_strand_id
1 'polypeptide(L)'
;MSGEERRYEILQLLKTQTTPLSGAALAGQFHVSRQVIVQDIALMRAESYDILSTNRGYLIRQKGETDSFPKRVFFVRHTTEQVLEEFMAVLDFGGKILDVVVEHELYGQIRVDLMIESKQDAQDFYSKLLHSRDNPLKILTDDCHYHTIAAPSEKLLDLIAQELRRKGFLLE
;
A
#
# COMPACT_ATOMS: atom_id res chain seq x y z
N MET A 1 18.98 15.86 20.31
CA MET A 1 18.40 16.15 18.97
C MET A 1 17.01 16.73 19.18
N SER A 2 16.74 17.90 18.65
CA SER A 2 15.41 18.52 18.67
C SER A 2 14.43 17.79 17.72
N GLY A 3 13.13 18.05 17.86
CA GLY A 3 12.15 17.49 16.93
C GLY A 3 12.32 17.98 15.50
N GLU A 4 12.75 19.21 15.32
CA GLU A 4 13.01 19.82 14.01
C GLU A 4 14.22 19.17 13.32
N GLU A 5 15.33 19.03 14.03
CA GLU A 5 16.52 18.33 13.53
C GLU A 5 16.19 16.89 13.16
N ARG A 6 15.40 16.19 13.99
CA ARG A 6 14.99 14.81 13.71
C ARG A 6 14.13 14.70 12.44
N ARG A 7 13.14 15.58 12.25
CA ARG A 7 12.32 15.60 11.03
C ARG A 7 13.16 15.88 9.79
N TYR A 8 14.13 16.79 9.87
CA TYR A 8 15.06 17.03 8.79
C TYR A 8 15.84 15.75 8.39
N GLU A 9 16.41 15.06 9.38
CA GLU A 9 17.15 13.81 9.15
C GLU A 9 16.25 12.69 8.59
N ILE A 10 15.03 12.53 9.12
CA ILE A 10 14.04 11.58 8.59
C ILE A 10 13.76 11.90 7.11
N LEU A 11 13.59 13.18 6.76
CA LEU A 11 13.34 13.60 5.38
C LEU A 11 14.49 13.23 4.45
N GLN A 12 15.74 13.44 4.88
CA GLN A 12 16.91 13.04 4.09
C GLN A 12 16.96 11.52 3.89
N LEU A 13 16.67 10.75 4.92
CA LEU A 13 16.59 9.29 4.80
C LEU A 13 15.52 8.87 3.80
N LEU A 14 14.31 9.42 3.91
CA LEU A 14 13.21 9.09 3.00
C LEU A 14 13.50 9.49 1.54
N LYS A 15 14.26 10.56 1.32
CA LYS A 15 14.65 11.00 -0.04
C LYS A 15 15.69 10.08 -0.69
N THR A 16 16.54 9.45 0.10
CA THR A 16 17.63 8.60 -0.38
C THR A 16 17.24 7.12 -0.51
N GLN A 17 16.17 6.70 0.16
CA GLN A 17 15.71 5.33 0.15
C GLN A 17 14.67 5.09 -0.95
N THR A 18 14.80 3.94 -1.62
CA THR A 18 13.83 3.46 -2.61
C THR A 18 12.83 2.47 -2.01
N THR A 19 13.08 2.02 -0.78
CA THR A 19 12.23 1.08 -0.05
C THR A 19 11.63 1.74 1.20
N PRO A 20 10.43 1.34 1.61
CA PRO A 20 9.79 1.92 2.79
C PRO A 20 10.61 1.70 4.07
N LEU A 21 10.71 2.73 4.90
CA LEU A 21 11.33 2.68 6.23
C LEU A 21 10.27 2.45 7.30
N SER A 22 10.41 1.38 8.06
CA SER A 22 9.44 1.08 9.11
C SER A 22 9.50 2.11 10.26
N GLY A 23 8.34 2.43 10.84
CA GLY A 23 8.29 3.33 11.99
C GLY A 23 9.10 2.82 13.19
N ALA A 24 9.25 1.50 13.34
CA ALA A 24 10.09 0.90 14.37
C ALA A 24 11.59 1.11 14.10
N ALA A 25 12.02 0.96 12.83
CA ALA A 25 13.41 1.21 12.44
C ALA A 25 13.78 2.69 12.68
N LEU A 26 12.92 3.63 12.25
CA LEU A 26 13.12 5.06 12.51
C LEU A 26 13.16 5.35 14.01
N ALA A 27 12.25 4.80 14.80
CA ALA A 27 12.21 4.98 16.24
C ALA A 27 13.51 4.49 16.92
N GLY A 28 14.01 3.32 16.50
CA GLY A 28 15.30 2.79 16.98
C GLY A 28 16.47 3.66 16.58
N GLN A 29 16.53 4.11 15.33
CA GLN A 29 17.63 4.95 14.83
C GLN A 29 17.72 6.30 15.54
N PHE A 30 16.57 6.92 15.83
CA PHE A 30 16.52 8.23 16.49
C PHE A 30 16.34 8.16 18.01
N HIS A 31 16.34 6.98 18.60
CA HIS A 31 16.17 6.73 20.04
C HIS A 31 14.93 7.40 20.64
N VAL A 32 13.80 7.30 19.92
CA VAL A 32 12.50 7.82 20.34
C VAL A 32 11.43 6.72 20.26
N SER A 33 10.25 6.97 20.80
CA SER A 33 9.14 6.04 20.66
C SER A 33 8.57 6.07 19.23
N ARG A 34 7.93 4.97 18.83
CA ARG A 34 7.21 4.92 17.54
C ARG A 34 6.15 6.03 17.44
N GLN A 35 5.51 6.38 18.55
CA GLN A 35 4.52 7.46 18.59
C GLN A 35 5.11 8.82 18.21
N VAL A 36 6.34 9.11 18.61
CA VAL A 36 7.06 10.33 18.22
C VAL A 36 7.30 10.34 16.70
N ILE A 37 7.69 9.20 16.13
CA ILE A 37 7.85 9.10 14.66
C ILE A 37 6.51 9.34 13.93
N VAL A 38 5.41 8.76 14.41
CA VAL A 38 4.07 9.00 13.83
C VAL A 38 3.73 10.49 13.85
N GLN A 39 4.02 11.18 14.95
CA GLN A 39 3.79 12.62 15.07
C GLN A 39 4.71 13.42 14.14
N ASP A 40 5.99 13.08 14.04
CA ASP A 40 6.91 13.73 13.10
C ASP A 40 6.45 13.60 11.65
N ILE A 41 6.03 12.40 11.23
CA ILE A 41 5.49 12.16 9.89
C ILE A 41 4.22 13.00 9.64
N ALA A 42 3.33 13.11 10.64
CA ALA A 42 2.13 13.93 10.53
C ALA A 42 2.47 15.41 10.34
N LEU A 43 3.44 15.94 11.08
CA LEU A 43 3.93 17.32 10.93
C LEU A 43 4.56 17.56 9.56
N MET A 44 5.41 16.64 9.08
CA MET A 44 6.03 16.74 7.76
C MET A 44 4.97 16.72 6.63
N ARG A 45 3.91 15.92 6.77
CA ARG A 45 2.78 15.95 5.81
C ARG A 45 2.04 17.28 5.83
N ALA A 46 1.85 17.88 7.00
CA ALA A 46 1.29 19.23 7.13
C ALA A 46 2.14 20.30 6.44
N GLU A 47 3.45 20.08 6.35
CA GLU A 47 4.42 20.89 5.59
C GLU A 47 4.46 20.55 4.08
N SER A 48 3.49 19.77 3.60
CA SER A 48 3.32 19.39 2.18
C SER A 48 4.33 18.37 1.64
N TYR A 49 5.02 17.62 2.49
CA TYR A 49 5.78 16.46 2.02
C TYR A 49 4.86 15.29 1.71
N ASP A 50 4.95 14.75 0.49
CA ASP A 50 4.14 13.60 0.05
C ASP A 50 4.72 12.28 0.58
N ILE A 51 4.47 12.00 1.86
CA ILE A 51 4.93 10.79 2.54
C ILE A 51 3.80 9.76 2.58
N LEU A 52 4.00 8.64 1.91
CA LEU A 52 3.09 7.50 1.92
C LEU A 52 3.27 6.69 3.21
N SER A 53 2.17 6.21 3.77
CA SER A 53 2.18 5.12 4.76
C SER A 53 1.80 3.83 4.06
N THR A 54 2.71 2.90 4.00
CA THR A 54 2.48 1.58 3.44
C THR A 54 2.46 0.52 4.55
N ASN A 55 2.06 -0.70 4.20
CA ASN A 55 2.15 -1.85 5.12
C ASN A 55 3.59 -2.15 5.59
N ARG A 56 4.62 -1.63 4.88
CA ARG A 56 6.04 -1.83 5.21
C ARG A 56 6.68 -0.64 5.92
N GLY A 57 6.03 0.52 5.90
CA GLY A 57 6.54 1.74 6.53
C GLY A 57 6.30 2.99 5.68
N TYR A 58 7.13 3.99 5.90
CA TYR A 58 7.03 5.30 5.26
C TYR A 58 7.95 5.39 4.05
N LEU A 59 7.45 6.03 3.01
CA LEU A 59 8.18 6.30 1.76
C LEU A 59 7.77 7.69 1.26
N ILE A 60 8.73 8.48 0.79
CA ILE A 60 8.40 9.71 0.08
C ILE A 60 8.05 9.35 -1.37
N ARG A 61 6.95 9.90 -1.89
CA ARG A 61 6.57 9.67 -3.27
C ARG A 61 7.60 10.35 -4.18
N GLN A 62 8.29 9.54 -4.95
CA GLN A 62 9.12 10.00 -6.06
C GLN A 62 8.39 9.68 -7.35
N LYS A 63 8.47 10.58 -8.33
CA LYS A 63 7.97 10.30 -9.68
C LYS A 63 8.79 9.13 -10.26
N GLY A 64 8.17 7.96 -10.37
CA GLY A 64 8.78 6.77 -10.92
C GLY A 64 8.11 6.32 -12.22
N GLU A 65 8.62 5.27 -12.85
CA GLU A 65 8.03 4.68 -14.07
C GLU A 65 6.55 4.34 -13.89
N THR A 66 6.15 3.87 -12.71
CA THR A 66 4.76 3.54 -12.38
C THR A 66 3.81 4.75 -12.44
N ASP A 67 4.32 5.97 -12.28
CA ASP A 67 3.47 7.17 -12.38
C ASP A 67 2.97 7.40 -13.80
N SER A 68 3.72 6.96 -14.81
CA SER A 68 3.34 7.03 -16.23
C SER A 68 2.46 5.86 -16.69
N PHE A 69 2.35 4.79 -15.89
CA PHE A 69 1.55 3.63 -16.24
C PHE A 69 0.07 3.96 -16.21
N PRO A 70 -0.72 3.44 -17.17
CA PRO A 70 -2.18 3.46 -17.06
C PRO A 70 -2.61 2.77 -15.75
N LYS A 71 -3.66 3.33 -15.14
CA LYS A 71 -4.22 2.86 -13.88
C LYS A 71 -5.70 2.58 -14.05
N ARG A 72 -6.17 1.54 -13.36
CA ARG A 72 -7.60 1.21 -13.34
C ARG A 72 -7.99 0.77 -11.93
N VAL A 73 -9.19 1.14 -11.52
CA VAL A 73 -9.77 0.68 -10.26
C VAL A 73 -10.58 -0.58 -10.51
N PHE A 74 -10.33 -1.61 -9.72
CA PHE A 74 -11.06 -2.88 -9.78
C PHE A 74 -11.84 -3.06 -8.50
N PHE A 75 -13.12 -3.42 -8.64
CA PHE A 75 -13.97 -3.79 -7.53
C PHE A 75 -13.95 -5.31 -7.39
N VAL A 76 -13.47 -5.78 -6.24
CA VAL A 76 -13.19 -7.21 -6.03
C VAL A 76 -13.79 -7.70 -4.72
N ARG A 77 -13.99 -9.02 -4.67
CA ARG A 77 -14.40 -9.75 -3.47
C ARG A 77 -13.68 -11.09 -3.44
N HIS A 78 -13.04 -11.38 -2.32
CA HIS A 78 -12.40 -12.66 -2.06
C HIS A 78 -12.19 -12.85 -0.56
N THR A 79 -11.97 -14.11 -0.12
CA THR A 79 -11.65 -14.42 1.27
C THR A 79 -10.21 -13.98 1.62
N THR A 80 -9.88 -14.05 2.91
CA THR A 80 -8.52 -13.73 3.38
C THR A 80 -7.49 -14.73 2.85
N GLU A 81 -7.87 -16.01 2.75
CA GLU A 81 -7.02 -17.08 2.21
C GLU A 81 -6.71 -16.89 0.73
N GLN A 82 -7.55 -16.17 -0.01
CA GLN A 82 -7.41 -15.91 -1.44
C GLN A 82 -6.62 -14.64 -1.78
N VAL A 83 -6.19 -13.85 -0.78
CA VAL A 83 -5.44 -12.59 -1.00
C VAL A 83 -4.19 -12.81 -1.85
N LEU A 84 -3.40 -13.84 -1.54
CA LEU A 84 -2.19 -14.13 -2.32
C LEU A 84 -2.52 -14.51 -3.76
N GLU A 85 -3.57 -15.27 -3.98
CA GLU A 85 -4.02 -15.66 -5.32
C GLU A 85 -4.47 -14.45 -6.15
N GLU A 86 -5.19 -13.51 -5.54
CA GLU A 86 -5.56 -12.25 -6.18
C GLU A 86 -4.32 -11.44 -6.57
N PHE A 87 -3.38 -11.26 -5.64
CA PHE A 87 -2.16 -10.50 -5.92
C PHE A 87 -1.33 -11.13 -7.05
N MET A 88 -1.21 -12.46 -7.06
CA MET A 88 -0.50 -13.15 -8.15
C MET A 88 -1.21 -12.98 -9.50
N ALA A 89 -2.55 -12.97 -9.53
CA ALA A 89 -3.31 -12.69 -10.74
C ALA A 89 -3.01 -11.33 -11.36
N VAL A 90 -2.62 -10.36 -10.55
CA VAL A 90 -2.19 -9.02 -11.00
C VAL A 90 -0.72 -9.01 -11.39
N LEU A 91 0.14 -9.55 -10.54
CA LEU A 91 1.60 -9.49 -10.70
C LEU A 91 2.09 -10.31 -11.90
N ASP A 92 1.44 -11.44 -12.21
CA ASP A 92 1.82 -12.31 -13.34
C ASP A 92 1.67 -11.60 -14.70
N PHE A 93 0.85 -10.56 -14.79
CA PHE A 93 0.70 -9.71 -15.99
C PHE A 93 1.48 -8.38 -15.88
N GLY A 94 2.43 -8.29 -14.96
CA GLY A 94 3.24 -7.07 -14.77
C GLY A 94 2.49 -5.93 -14.10
N GLY A 95 1.32 -6.19 -13.52
CA GLY A 95 0.56 -5.21 -12.75
C GLY A 95 1.18 -4.94 -11.38
N LYS A 96 0.84 -3.80 -10.81
CA LYS A 96 1.22 -3.38 -9.46
C LYS A 96 -0.03 -2.95 -8.71
N ILE A 97 -0.19 -3.41 -7.47
CA ILE A 97 -1.32 -3.05 -6.63
C ILE A 97 -0.90 -1.86 -5.77
N LEU A 98 -1.53 -0.71 -5.98
CA LEU A 98 -1.11 0.55 -5.36
C LEU A 98 -1.78 0.77 -4.00
N ASP A 99 -3.03 0.35 -3.85
CA ASP A 99 -3.84 0.61 -2.66
C ASP A 99 -4.91 -0.45 -2.42
N VAL A 100 -5.56 -0.33 -1.28
CA VAL A 100 -6.86 -0.91 -0.98
C VAL A 100 -7.80 0.19 -0.53
N VAL A 101 -9.03 0.19 -1.04
CA VAL A 101 -10.08 1.14 -0.69
C VAL A 101 -11.33 0.38 -0.29
N VAL A 102 -11.93 0.78 0.83
CA VAL A 102 -13.25 0.30 1.26
C VAL A 102 -14.21 1.48 1.42
N GLU A 103 -15.48 1.26 1.11
CA GLU A 103 -16.57 2.22 1.36
C GLU A 103 -17.14 1.97 2.75
N HIS A 104 -16.90 2.89 3.68
CA HIS A 104 -17.44 2.80 5.03
C HIS A 104 -18.64 3.72 5.19
N GLU A 105 -19.73 3.20 5.76
CA GLU A 105 -20.99 3.95 5.88
C GLU A 105 -20.82 5.27 6.64
N LEU A 106 -20.04 5.28 7.70
CA LEU A 106 -19.81 6.46 8.53
C LEU A 106 -18.68 7.35 8.04
N TYR A 107 -17.55 6.76 7.63
CA TYR A 107 -16.33 7.51 7.31
C TYR A 107 -16.14 7.77 5.80
N GLY A 108 -17.00 7.22 4.95
CA GLY A 108 -16.82 7.26 3.50
C GLY A 108 -15.68 6.36 3.04
N GLN A 109 -14.88 6.81 2.09
CA GLN A 109 -13.77 6.01 1.58
C GLN A 109 -12.60 5.96 2.56
N ILE A 110 -12.21 4.74 2.93
CA ILE A 110 -10.97 4.49 3.69
C ILE A 110 -9.96 3.88 2.72
N ARG A 111 -8.87 4.61 2.47
CA ARG A 111 -7.81 4.20 1.55
C ARG A 111 -6.50 3.97 2.30
N VAL A 112 -5.83 2.86 1.97
CA VAL A 112 -4.49 2.55 2.46
C VAL A 112 -3.59 2.21 1.28
N ASP A 113 -2.42 2.86 1.20
CA ASP A 113 -1.41 2.56 0.19
C ASP A 113 -0.73 1.20 0.51
N LEU A 114 -0.63 0.32 -0.47
CA LEU A 114 -0.05 -1.02 -0.31
C LEU A 114 1.32 -1.15 -0.95
N MET A 115 1.49 -0.73 -2.19
CA MET A 115 2.72 -0.90 -2.97
C MET A 115 3.16 -2.37 -3.09
N ILE A 116 2.27 -3.22 -3.60
CA ILE A 116 2.59 -4.60 -3.95
C ILE A 116 3.08 -4.63 -5.40
N GLU A 117 4.38 -4.69 -5.60
CA GLU A 117 5.03 -4.54 -6.89
C GLU A 117 5.79 -5.81 -7.33
N SER A 118 5.99 -6.75 -6.42
CA SER A 118 6.68 -8.01 -6.67
C SER A 118 6.00 -9.18 -5.97
N LYS A 119 6.31 -10.40 -6.41
CA LYS A 119 5.84 -11.63 -5.75
C LYS A 119 6.33 -11.71 -4.30
N GLN A 120 7.52 -11.20 -4.02
CA GLN A 120 8.03 -11.14 -2.65
C GLN A 120 7.21 -10.19 -1.78
N ASP A 121 6.83 -9.02 -2.30
CA ASP A 121 5.95 -8.08 -1.60
C ASP A 121 4.60 -8.73 -1.25
N ALA A 122 4.02 -9.47 -2.20
CA ALA A 122 2.77 -10.19 -2.00
C ALA A 122 2.87 -11.25 -0.92
N GLN A 123 3.95 -12.04 -0.93
CA GLN A 123 4.22 -13.07 0.07
C GLN A 123 4.44 -12.47 1.47
N ASP A 124 5.22 -11.39 1.56
CA ASP A 124 5.48 -10.69 2.82
C ASP A 124 4.20 -10.10 3.40
N PHE A 125 3.36 -9.49 2.56
CA PHE A 125 2.06 -8.99 2.98
C PHE A 125 1.15 -10.11 3.49
N TYR A 126 1.04 -11.20 2.73
CA TYR A 126 0.21 -12.35 3.11
C TYR A 126 0.68 -13.00 4.41
N SER A 127 1.99 -13.13 4.60
CA SER A 127 2.56 -13.63 5.85
C SER A 127 2.19 -12.74 7.04
N LYS A 128 2.30 -11.42 6.89
CA LYS A 128 1.87 -10.47 7.92
C LYS A 128 0.38 -10.59 8.21
N LEU A 129 -0.44 -10.72 7.18
CA LEU A 129 -1.89 -10.87 7.29
C LEU A 129 -2.26 -12.10 8.12
N LEU A 130 -1.63 -13.25 7.86
CA LEU A 130 -1.88 -14.49 8.60
C LEU A 130 -1.45 -14.44 10.07
N HIS A 131 -0.42 -13.64 10.40
CA HIS A 131 0.11 -13.49 11.77
C HIS A 131 -0.44 -12.25 12.50
N SER A 132 -1.21 -11.41 11.81
CA SER A 132 -1.84 -10.23 12.41
C SER A 132 -2.96 -10.62 13.37
N ARG A 133 -3.07 -9.88 14.46
CA ARG A 133 -4.24 -9.95 15.37
C ARG A 133 -5.38 -9.08 14.87
N ASP A 134 -5.08 -8.12 13.98
CA ASP A 134 -6.06 -7.20 13.41
C ASP A 134 -6.66 -7.79 12.14
N ASN A 135 -7.94 -7.52 11.95
CA ASN A 135 -8.64 -7.90 10.74
C ASN A 135 -8.27 -6.99 9.57
N PRO A 136 -8.18 -7.50 8.33
CA PRO A 136 -8.01 -6.67 7.15
C PRO A 136 -9.22 -5.75 6.92
N LEU A 137 -8.99 -4.59 6.31
CA LEU A 137 -10.04 -3.57 6.04
C LEU A 137 -11.27 -4.12 5.32
N LYS A 138 -11.09 -5.07 4.39
CA LYS A 138 -12.17 -5.66 3.60
C LYS A 138 -13.27 -6.34 4.44
N ILE A 139 -12.98 -6.70 5.69
CA ILE A 139 -13.98 -7.26 6.61
C ILE A 139 -15.06 -6.24 6.95
N LEU A 140 -14.73 -4.94 6.93
CA LEU A 140 -15.72 -3.87 7.16
C LEU A 140 -16.81 -3.81 6.10
N THR A 141 -16.57 -4.41 4.93
CA THR A 141 -17.43 -4.35 3.75
C THR A 141 -17.75 -5.72 3.16
N ASP A 142 -17.83 -6.74 4.01
CA ASP A 142 -18.14 -8.12 3.63
C ASP A 142 -17.23 -8.65 2.51
N ASP A 143 -15.93 -8.48 2.68
CA ASP A 143 -14.85 -8.81 1.75
C ASP A 143 -14.82 -8.01 0.43
N CYS A 144 -15.77 -7.10 0.22
CA CYS A 144 -15.79 -6.23 -0.95
C CYS A 144 -14.84 -5.05 -0.78
N HIS A 145 -14.01 -4.80 -1.77
CA HIS A 145 -13.07 -3.67 -1.74
C HIS A 145 -12.60 -3.31 -3.14
N TYR A 146 -11.89 -2.19 -3.22
CA TYR A 146 -11.31 -1.70 -4.48
C TYR A 146 -9.80 -1.74 -4.40
N HIS A 147 -9.16 -2.04 -5.52
CA HIS A 147 -7.73 -1.84 -5.74
C HIS A 147 -7.51 -0.92 -6.92
N THR A 148 -6.61 0.06 -6.75
CA THR A 148 -6.02 0.75 -7.89
C THR A 148 -4.83 -0.06 -8.37
N ILE A 149 -4.89 -0.51 -9.62
CA ILE A 149 -3.85 -1.31 -10.25
C ILE A 149 -3.23 -0.51 -11.38
N ALA A 150 -1.90 -0.44 -11.42
CA ALA A 150 -1.12 0.10 -12.51
C ALA A 150 -0.49 -1.04 -13.32
N ALA A 151 -0.44 -0.92 -14.63
CA ALA A 151 0.25 -1.86 -15.50
C ALA A 151 0.89 -1.12 -16.68
N PRO A 152 1.91 -1.71 -17.35
CA PRO A 152 2.63 -1.04 -18.44
C PRO A 152 1.77 -0.64 -19.64
N SER A 153 0.60 -1.26 -19.82
CA SER A 153 -0.33 -0.94 -20.91
C SER A 153 -1.79 -1.23 -20.53
N GLU A 154 -2.73 -0.59 -21.24
CA GLU A 154 -4.16 -0.88 -21.12
C GLU A 154 -4.49 -2.34 -21.44
N LYS A 155 -3.80 -2.92 -22.44
CA LYS A 155 -3.95 -4.34 -22.79
C LYS A 155 -3.65 -5.26 -21.61
N LEU A 156 -2.61 -4.95 -20.82
CA LEU A 156 -2.28 -5.72 -19.61
C LEU A 156 -3.34 -5.54 -18.53
N LEU A 157 -3.91 -4.34 -18.37
CA LEU A 157 -5.06 -4.12 -17.49
C LEU A 157 -6.28 -4.94 -17.91
N ASP A 158 -6.53 -5.10 -19.22
CA ASP A 158 -7.61 -5.95 -19.73
C ASP A 158 -7.36 -7.43 -19.41
N LEU A 159 -6.12 -7.90 -19.55
CA LEU A 159 -5.75 -9.28 -19.18
C LEU A 159 -5.88 -9.53 -17.67
N ILE A 160 -5.51 -8.57 -16.85
CA ILE A 160 -5.72 -8.63 -15.40
C ILE A 160 -7.23 -8.73 -15.07
N ALA A 161 -8.05 -7.89 -15.72
CA ALA A 161 -9.50 -7.94 -15.55
C ALA A 161 -10.07 -9.32 -15.91
N GLN A 162 -9.64 -9.91 -17.03
CA GLN A 162 -10.05 -11.24 -17.46
C GLN A 162 -9.64 -12.32 -16.45
N GLU A 163 -8.42 -12.25 -15.92
CA GLU A 163 -7.94 -13.22 -14.94
C GLU A 163 -8.67 -13.10 -13.59
N LEU A 164 -8.91 -11.88 -13.11
CA LEU A 164 -9.70 -11.65 -11.90
C LEU A 164 -11.14 -12.14 -12.04
N ARG A 165 -11.74 -11.95 -13.24
CA ARG A 165 -13.07 -12.47 -13.55
C ARG A 165 -13.08 -14.00 -13.62
N ARG A 166 -12.09 -14.61 -14.26
CA ARG A 166 -11.95 -16.08 -14.35
C ARG A 166 -11.84 -16.72 -12.97
N LYS A 167 -11.16 -16.07 -12.04
CA LYS A 167 -11.02 -16.52 -10.65
C LYS A 167 -12.26 -16.22 -9.79
N GLY A 168 -13.22 -15.48 -10.30
CA GLY A 168 -14.43 -15.09 -9.56
C GLY A 168 -14.22 -13.99 -8.55
N PHE A 169 -13.13 -13.22 -8.65
CA PHE A 169 -12.82 -12.11 -7.73
C PHE A 169 -13.41 -10.78 -8.18
N LEU A 170 -13.51 -10.55 -9.50
CA LEU A 170 -14.00 -9.28 -10.04
C LEU A 170 -15.52 -9.18 -9.89
N LEU A 171 -15.97 -8.09 -9.29
CA LEU A 171 -17.38 -7.68 -9.25
C LEU A 171 -17.67 -6.68 -10.36
N GLU A 172 -18.86 -6.73 -10.94
CA GLU A 172 -19.35 -5.82 -12.00
C GLU A 172 -20.23 -4.72 -11.39
#